data_6a08e42152b12ec8f12b874eb5f9ba0f
#
_entry.id   6a08e42152b12ec8f12b874eb5f9ba0f
#
_cell.length_a   1.000
_cell.length_b   1.000
_cell.length_c   1.000
_cell.angle_alpha   90.00
_cell.angle_beta   90.00
_cell.angle_gamma   90.00
#
_symmetry.space_group_name_H-M   'P 1'
#
loop_
_entity.id
_entity.type
_entity.pdbx_description
1 polymer ?
#
loop_
_entity_poly.entity_id
_entity_poly.type
_entity_poly.pdbx_seq_one_letter_code
_entity_poly.pdbx_strand_id
1 'polypeptide(L)' 'MQLRLSDPSYTDRLATFLRSLGQAVIDAGPGQLEVTSTSHDELLIYLRVWDVLYPDADVEIEGEDDDAA' A
#
# COMPACT_ATOMS: atom_id res chain seq x y z
N MET A 1 -3.47 5.86 -5.81
CA MET A 1 -3.97 4.51 -5.54
C MET A 1 -4.14 4.34 -4.07
N GLN A 2 -5.23 3.76 -3.64
CA GLN A 2 -5.49 3.58 -2.22
C GLN A 2 -5.19 2.16 -1.80
N LEU A 3 -4.60 2.02 -0.63
CA LEU A 3 -4.27 0.73 -0.07
C LEU A 3 -5.05 0.53 1.22
N ARG A 4 -5.47 -0.70 1.46
CA ARG A 4 -6.16 -1.05 2.68
C ARG A 4 -5.43 -2.20 3.34
N LEU A 5 -5.12 -2.05 4.62
CA LEU A 5 -4.46 -3.10 5.37
C LEU A 5 -5.47 -3.85 6.20
N SER A 6 -5.26 -5.15 6.34
CA SER A 6 -6.10 -5.96 7.19
C SER A 6 -5.85 -5.63 8.66
N ASP A 7 -4.66 -5.16 9.00
CA ASP A 7 -4.30 -4.84 10.37
C ASP A 7 -3.87 -3.37 10.44
N PRO A 8 -4.69 -2.49 10.99
CA PRO A 8 -4.33 -1.06 11.04
C PRO A 8 -3.07 -0.75 11.83
N SER A 9 -2.64 -1.64 12.70
CA SER A 9 -1.44 -1.37 13.47
C SER A 9 -0.19 -1.37 12.59
N TYR A 10 -0.28 -1.86 11.36
CA TYR A 10 0.85 -1.85 10.46
C TYR A 10 0.84 -0.65 9.52
N THR A 11 -0.12 0.27 9.67
CA THR A 11 -0.24 1.39 8.74
C THR A 11 1.04 2.21 8.69
N ASP A 12 1.60 2.55 9.84
CA ASP A 12 2.82 3.36 9.87
C ASP A 12 4.01 2.61 9.27
N ARG A 13 4.08 1.31 9.50
CA ARG A 13 5.18 0.53 8.95
C ARG A 13 5.12 0.49 7.44
N LEU A 14 3.92 0.30 6.89
CA LEU A 14 3.78 0.27 5.44
C LEU A 14 4.10 1.63 4.85
N ALA A 15 3.64 2.71 5.47
CA ALA A 15 3.95 4.04 4.99
C ALA A 15 5.46 4.28 4.98
N THR A 16 6.14 3.90 6.05
CA THR A 16 7.59 4.08 6.12
C THR A 16 8.28 3.22 5.07
N PHE A 17 7.82 1.99 4.89
CA PHE A 17 8.40 1.09 3.90
C PHE A 17 8.29 1.70 2.49
N LEU A 18 7.12 2.18 2.13
CA LEU A 18 6.94 2.74 0.80
C LEU A 18 7.70 4.05 0.63
N ARG A 19 7.75 4.87 1.66
CA ARG A 19 8.51 6.13 1.58
C ARG A 19 9.99 5.86 1.42
N SER A 20 10.50 4.79 2.03
CA SER A 20 11.90 4.45 1.88
C SER A 20 12.22 4.01 0.46
N LEU A 21 11.21 3.65 -0.32
CA LEU A 21 11.39 3.30 -1.71
C LEU A 21 11.16 4.50 -2.64
N GLY A 22 11.00 5.68 -2.06
CA GLY A 22 10.82 6.88 -2.87
C GLY A 22 9.37 7.17 -3.24
N GLN A 23 8.41 6.51 -2.62
CA GLN A 23 7.02 6.71 -2.96
C GLN A 23 6.38 7.79 -2.10
N ALA A 24 5.48 8.55 -2.67
CA ALA A 24 4.72 9.55 -1.93
C ALA A 24 3.49 8.89 -1.34
N VAL A 25 3.42 8.83 -0.02
CA VAL A 25 2.36 8.13 0.67
C VAL A 25 1.66 9.08 1.61
N ILE A 26 0.34 9.09 1.57
CA ILE A 26 -0.49 9.94 2.40
C ILE A 26 -1.33 9.04 3.30
N ASP A 27 -1.39 9.37 4.58
CA ASP A 27 -2.18 8.60 5.51
C ASP A 27 -3.65 8.94 5.29
N ALA A 28 -4.45 7.96 4.94
CA ALA A 28 -5.86 8.17 4.63
C ALA A 28 -6.78 7.64 5.72
N GLY A 29 -6.23 7.27 6.87
CA GLY A 29 -7.03 6.77 7.97
C GLY A 29 -6.47 5.46 8.49
N PRO A 30 -7.04 4.93 9.57
CA PRO A 30 -6.54 3.67 10.14
C PRO A 30 -6.62 2.55 9.10
N GLY A 31 -5.49 1.93 8.84
CA GLY A 31 -5.46 0.85 7.87
C GLY A 31 -5.61 1.30 6.43
N GLN A 32 -5.51 2.60 6.15
CA GLN A 32 -5.67 3.10 4.79
C GLN A 32 -4.56 4.07 4.43
N LEU A 33 -3.99 3.89 3.27
CA LEU A 33 -2.94 4.77 2.77
C LEU A 33 -3.21 5.09 1.31
N GLU A 34 -2.78 6.26 0.89
CA GLU A 34 -2.90 6.63 -0.52
C GLU A 34 -1.50 6.81 -1.08
N VAL A 35 -1.20 6.16 -2.20
CA VAL A 35 0.10 6.26 -2.87
C VAL A 35 -0.11 6.99 -4.18
N THR A 36 0.59 8.09 -4.37
CA THR A 36 0.31 8.96 -5.50
C THR A 36 1.41 9.00 -6.54
N SER A 37 2.56 8.41 -6.26
CA SER A 37 3.68 8.57 -7.17
C SER A 37 4.15 7.28 -7.81
N THR A 38 3.38 6.23 -7.77
CA THR A 38 3.82 4.97 -8.34
C THR A 38 2.79 4.42 -9.29
N SER A 39 3.21 3.55 -10.18
CA SER A 39 2.29 2.87 -11.07
C SER A 39 1.77 1.63 -10.39
N HIS A 40 0.71 1.07 -10.95
CA HIS A 40 0.12 -0.15 -10.39
C HIS A 40 1.14 -1.28 -10.39
N ASP A 41 1.91 -1.43 -11.48
CA ASP A 41 2.85 -2.52 -11.59
C ASP A 41 3.96 -2.41 -10.56
N GLU A 42 4.48 -1.22 -10.35
CA GLU A 42 5.50 -1.03 -9.36
C GLU A 42 4.97 -1.28 -7.97
N LEU A 43 3.76 -0.83 -7.71
CA LEU A 43 3.18 -1.02 -6.39
C LEU A 43 2.99 -2.49 -6.10
N LEU A 44 2.60 -3.30 -7.08
CA LEU A 44 2.45 -4.73 -6.87
C LEU A 44 3.78 -5.37 -6.47
N ILE A 45 4.87 -4.94 -7.08
CA ILE A 45 6.18 -5.47 -6.75
C ILE A 45 6.53 -5.13 -5.30
N TYR A 46 6.29 -3.88 -4.90
CA TYR A 46 6.60 -3.47 -3.53
C TYR A 46 5.74 -4.22 -2.52
N LEU A 47 4.46 -4.42 -2.82
CA LEU A 47 3.58 -5.13 -1.92
C LEU A 47 3.93 -6.61 -1.81
N ARG A 48 4.53 -7.17 -2.86
CA ARG A 48 4.99 -8.54 -2.79
C ARG A 48 6.14 -8.65 -1.79
N VAL A 49 7.06 -7.71 -1.81
CA VAL A 49 8.16 -7.68 -0.86
C VAL A 49 7.61 -7.49 0.54
N TRP A 50 6.62 -6.60 0.69
CA TRP A 50 6.00 -6.35 1.98
C TRP A 50 5.37 -7.64 2.52
N ASP A 51 4.70 -8.40 1.67
CA ASP A 51 4.03 -9.61 2.09
C ASP A 51 5.03 -10.65 2.61
N VAL A 52 6.21 -10.68 2.05
CA VAL A 52 7.26 -11.57 2.52
C VAL A 52 7.77 -11.13 3.89
N LEU A 53 7.89 -9.83 4.09
CA LEU A 53 8.41 -9.30 5.35
C LEU A 53 7.38 -9.36 6.46
N TYR A 54 6.12 -9.13 6.12
CA TYR A 54 5.04 -9.07 7.11
C TYR A 54 3.85 -9.90 6.63
N PRO A 55 3.95 -11.22 6.72
CA PRO A 55 2.90 -12.08 6.18
C PRO A 55 1.56 -11.94 6.90
N ASP A 56 1.58 -11.36 8.10
CA ASP A 56 0.33 -11.18 8.84
C ASP A 56 -0.37 -9.90 8.47
N ALA A 57 0.22 -9.04 7.67
CA ALA A 57 -0.35 -7.76 7.33
C ALA A 57 -0.71 -7.75 5.85
N ASP A 58 -1.89 -8.21 5.52
CA ASP A 58 -2.35 -8.24 4.14
C ASP A 58 -2.71 -6.84 3.67
N VAL A 59 -2.36 -6.53 2.44
CA VAL A 59 -2.63 -5.22 1.85
C VAL A 59 -3.40 -5.43 0.56
N GLU A 60 -4.47 -4.66 0.39
CA GLU A 60 -5.26 -4.71 -0.83
C GLU A 60 -5.21 -3.36 -1.50
N ILE A 61 -5.21 -3.34 -2.81
CA ILE A 61 -5.28 -2.10 -3.59
C ILE A 61 -6.74 -1.84 -3.88
N GLU A 62 -7.23 -0.67 -3.45
CA GLU A 62 -8.62 -0.33 -3.63
C GLU A 62 -8.81 0.68 -4.75
N GLY A 63 -9.89 0.59 -5.43
CA GLY A 63 -10.30 1.63 -6.36
C GLY A 63 -9.64 1.56 -7.68
N GLU A 64 -8.82 0.61 -7.94
CA GLU A 64 -8.13 0.65 -9.15
C GLU A 64 -8.86 -0.03 -10.19
N ASP A 65 -9.78 -0.73 -9.84
CA ASP A 65 -10.37 -1.47 -10.87
C ASP A 65 -11.25 -0.80 -11.67
N ASP A 66 -11.67 0.11 -11.26
CA ASP A 66 -12.59 0.72 -11.97
C ASP A 66 -12.35 0.86 -13.24
N ASP A 67 -11.46 0.91 -13.52
CA ASP A 67 -11.12 1.11 -14.67
C ASP A 67 -11.72 0.29 -15.48
N ALA A 68 -11.85 -0.56 -15.17
CA ALA A 68 -12.23 -1.45 -15.93
C ALA A 68 -13.34 -1.14 -16.54
N ALA A 69 -13.89 -0.51 -16.16
CA ALA A 69 -14.96 -0.29 -16.75
C ALA A 69 -14.96 0.12 -17.85
#